data_23de7cf62adc77502b6d8b80bae7f4cd
#
_entry.id   23de7cf62adc77502b6d8b80bae7f4cd
#
_cell.length_a   1.000
_cell.length_b   1.000
_cell.length_c   1.000
_cell.angle_alpha   90.00
_cell.angle_beta   90.00
_cell.angle_gamma   90.00
#
_symmetry.space_group_name_H-M   'P 1'
#
loop_
_entity.id
_entity.type
_entity.pdbx_description
1 polymer ?
#
loop_
_entity_poly.entity_id
_entity_poly.type
_entity_poly.pdbx_seq_one_letter_code
_entity_poly.pdbx_strand_id
1 'polypeptide(L)'
;MAEDEENNHINIEMQRAFENDYLERAEYYLSRVHGRKLEEGKEYKEIGKTIGIHILNHVKYNHIEDYVNCLRLTMDGHPDIYSSKTALYFIELPKIHKSDYIVNRIMLWGKLISNPSSLDVRVIAKNDSIIKKALDRLKELGSNEEYLLNLKRGAYIMNKSRNFKEEIERETETRVARETAIRVAKEKSN
;
A
#
# COMPACT_ATOMS: atom_id res chain seq x y z
N MET A 1 -11.39 -5.89 -3.42
CA MET A 1 -11.09 -7.24 -2.93
C MET A 1 -11.37 -8.21 -4.07
N ALA A 2 -10.47 -9.12 -4.36
CA ALA A 2 -10.63 -10.17 -5.37
C ALA A 2 -10.56 -11.53 -4.69
N GLU A 3 -11.15 -12.55 -5.31
CA GLU A 3 -11.11 -13.93 -4.89
C GLU A 3 -10.65 -14.76 -6.07
N ASP A 4 -9.74 -15.71 -5.84
CA ASP A 4 -9.28 -16.61 -6.87
C ASP A 4 -10.01 -17.96 -6.85
N GLU A 5 -9.69 -18.83 -7.80
CA GLU A 5 -10.34 -20.16 -7.96
C GLU A 5 -10.08 -21.10 -6.76
N GLU A 6 -9.07 -20.82 -5.93
CA GLU A 6 -8.72 -21.57 -4.71
C GLU A 6 -9.36 -20.97 -3.45
N ASN A 7 -10.32 -20.04 -3.58
CA ASN A 7 -10.95 -19.32 -2.47
C ASN A 7 -9.96 -18.48 -1.64
N ASN A 8 -8.84 -18.05 -2.26
CA ASN A 8 -7.94 -17.10 -1.65
C ASN A 8 -8.48 -15.68 -1.83
N HIS A 9 -8.46 -14.89 -0.76
CA HIS A 9 -8.86 -13.49 -0.83
C HIS A 9 -7.62 -12.61 -1.00
N ILE A 10 -7.69 -11.76 -2.02
CA ILE A 10 -6.62 -10.84 -2.36
C ILE A 10 -7.16 -9.42 -2.21
N ASN A 11 -6.59 -8.67 -1.27
CA ASN A 11 -6.84 -7.24 -1.13
C ASN A 11 -5.69 -6.46 -1.76
N ILE A 12 -5.99 -5.56 -2.68
CA ILE A 12 -4.99 -4.70 -3.31
C ILE A 12 -5.28 -3.26 -2.89
N GLU A 13 -4.31 -2.62 -2.30
CA GLU A 13 -4.36 -1.22 -1.86
C GLU A 13 -3.23 -0.42 -2.47
N MET A 14 -3.52 0.84 -2.81
CA MET A 14 -2.51 1.79 -3.27
C MET A 14 -2.36 2.91 -2.25
N GLN A 15 -1.12 3.11 -1.77
CA GLN A 15 -0.78 4.15 -0.82
C GLN A 15 0.10 5.21 -1.47
N ARG A 16 -0.39 6.46 -1.51
CA ARG A 16 0.34 7.57 -2.13
C ARG A 16 1.31 8.26 -1.17
N ALA A 17 0.90 8.42 0.08
CA ALA A 17 1.67 9.12 1.09
C ALA A 17 2.17 8.15 2.17
N PHE A 18 3.32 8.49 2.76
CA PHE A 18 3.83 7.77 3.92
C PHE A 18 2.93 8.02 5.14
N GLU A 19 2.59 6.96 5.86
CA GLU A 19 1.89 7.00 7.14
C GLU A 19 2.65 6.13 8.14
N ASN A 20 2.83 6.61 9.35
CA ASN A 20 3.62 5.91 10.37
C ASN A 20 2.99 4.60 10.82
N ASP A 21 1.66 4.57 10.96
CA ASP A 21 0.84 3.46 11.44
C ASP A 21 0.30 2.57 10.29
N TYR A 22 0.90 2.68 9.11
CA TYR A 22 0.38 1.96 7.93
C TYR A 22 0.52 0.44 8.05
N LEU A 23 1.60 -0.05 8.67
CA LEU A 23 1.81 -1.47 8.86
C LEU A 23 0.76 -2.06 9.79
N GLU A 24 0.55 -1.44 10.94
CA GLU A 24 -0.42 -1.84 11.96
C GLU A 24 -1.84 -1.84 11.38
N ARG A 25 -2.15 -0.85 10.56
CA ARG A 25 -3.42 -0.77 9.85
C ARG A 25 -3.58 -1.91 8.84
N ALA A 26 -2.54 -2.22 8.07
CA ALA A 26 -2.54 -3.32 7.10
C ALA A 26 -2.74 -4.68 7.79
N GLU A 27 -2.05 -4.91 8.92
CA GLU A 27 -2.20 -6.11 9.75
C GLU A 27 -3.61 -6.23 10.34
N TYR A 28 -4.17 -5.13 10.85
CA TYR A 28 -5.53 -5.11 11.36
C TYR A 28 -6.55 -5.52 10.30
N TYR A 29 -6.47 -4.94 9.09
CA TYR A 29 -7.40 -5.28 8.01
C TYR A 29 -7.21 -6.70 7.50
N LEU A 30 -5.97 -7.18 7.38
CA LEU A 30 -5.67 -8.56 7.01
C LEU A 30 -6.32 -9.54 7.99
N SER A 31 -6.10 -9.32 9.29
CA SER A 31 -6.61 -10.15 10.38
C SER A 31 -8.14 -10.16 10.42
N ARG A 32 -8.76 -8.98 10.24
CA ARG A 32 -10.22 -8.82 10.20
C ARG A 32 -10.84 -9.56 9.02
N VAL A 33 -10.23 -9.50 7.83
CA VAL A 33 -10.71 -10.22 6.65
C VAL A 33 -10.52 -11.71 6.84
N HIS A 34 -9.37 -12.15 7.32
CA HIS A 34 -9.07 -13.55 7.54
C HIS A 34 -10.00 -14.20 8.57
N GLY A 35 -10.24 -13.52 9.71
CA GLY A 35 -11.09 -14.02 10.79
C GLY A 35 -12.57 -14.17 10.43
N ARG A 36 -13.05 -13.49 9.37
CA ARG A 36 -14.44 -13.58 8.92
C ARG A 36 -14.71 -14.74 7.96
N LYS A 37 -13.68 -15.47 7.55
CA LYS A 37 -13.79 -16.51 6.51
C LYS A 37 -14.27 -17.85 7.00
N LEU A 38 -14.12 -18.13 8.28
CA LEU A 38 -14.56 -19.39 8.82
C LEU A 38 -16.07 -19.31 9.11
N GLU A 39 -16.83 -20.04 8.31
CA GLU A 39 -18.25 -20.25 8.55
C GLU A 39 -18.44 -21.27 9.68
N GLU A 40 -19.56 -21.15 10.38
CA GLU A 40 -19.92 -22.09 11.45
C GLU A 40 -19.99 -23.53 10.89
N GLY A 41 -19.33 -24.47 11.57
CA GLY A 41 -19.28 -25.88 11.17
C GLY A 41 -18.21 -26.24 10.14
N LYS A 42 -17.42 -25.27 9.65
CA LYS A 42 -16.28 -25.53 8.76
C LYS A 42 -15.00 -25.84 9.52
N GLU A 43 -14.12 -26.64 8.90
CA GLU A 43 -12.81 -26.94 9.47
C GLU A 43 -11.81 -25.81 9.19
N TYR A 44 -10.89 -25.51 10.13
CA TYR A 44 -9.86 -24.49 9.99
C TYR A 44 -8.96 -24.68 8.76
N LYS A 45 -8.75 -25.93 8.30
CA LYS A 45 -7.97 -26.22 7.09
C LYS A 45 -8.62 -25.70 5.80
N GLU A 46 -9.95 -25.52 5.80
CA GLU A 46 -10.72 -25.06 4.66
C GLU A 46 -10.63 -23.52 4.47
N ILE A 47 -10.11 -22.80 5.45
CA ILE A 47 -9.89 -21.37 5.29
C ILE A 47 -8.87 -21.13 4.19
N GLY A 48 -9.29 -20.48 3.10
CA GLY A 48 -8.42 -20.01 2.03
C GLY A 48 -7.39 -18.97 2.53
N LYS A 49 -6.38 -18.69 1.76
CA LYS A 49 -5.37 -17.67 2.10
C LYS A 49 -6.00 -16.27 2.09
N THR A 50 -5.43 -15.39 2.88
CA THR A 50 -5.73 -13.95 2.86
C THR A 50 -4.43 -13.20 2.57
N ILE A 51 -4.38 -12.51 1.44
CA ILE A 51 -3.20 -11.85 0.93
C ILE A 51 -3.51 -10.36 0.79
N GLY A 52 -2.73 -9.52 1.47
CA GLY A 52 -2.72 -8.08 1.23
C GLY A 52 -1.58 -7.72 0.28
N ILE A 53 -1.89 -7.01 -0.81
CA ILE A 53 -0.90 -6.46 -1.74
C ILE A 53 -0.98 -4.94 -1.63
N HIS A 54 0.08 -4.33 -1.10
CA HIS A 54 0.17 -2.90 -0.85
C HIS A 54 1.15 -2.27 -1.83
N ILE A 55 0.64 -1.45 -2.74
CA ILE A 55 1.44 -0.74 -3.76
C ILE A 55 1.75 0.64 -3.21
N LEU A 56 3.03 0.90 -2.91
CA LEU A 56 3.50 2.10 -2.26
C LEU A 56 4.17 3.05 -3.27
N ASN A 57 3.69 4.31 -3.31
CA ASN A 57 4.33 5.37 -4.09
C ASN A 57 5.42 6.11 -3.29
N HIS A 58 5.99 5.45 -2.29
CA HIS A 58 7.10 5.92 -1.46
C HIS A 58 7.96 4.74 -1.04
N VAL A 59 9.18 5.01 -0.56
CA VAL A 59 10.07 4.00 0.02
C VAL A 59 9.75 3.91 1.51
N LYS A 60 9.29 2.73 1.97
CA LYS A 60 9.03 2.42 3.39
C LYS A 60 10.24 1.76 4.04
N TYR A 61 10.90 0.86 3.33
CA TYR A 61 12.02 0.05 3.82
C TYR A 61 13.33 0.47 3.15
N ASN A 62 13.93 1.59 3.60
CA ASN A 62 15.12 2.19 2.95
C ASN A 62 16.36 1.30 3.06
N HIS A 63 16.44 0.43 4.07
CA HIS A 63 17.55 -0.49 4.31
C HIS A 63 17.43 -1.81 3.53
N ILE A 64 16.34 -2.02 2.80
CA ILE A 64 16.11 -3.18 1.94
C ILE A 64 16.13 -2.70 0.48
N GLU A 65 16.94 -3.32 -0.37
CA GLU A 65 17.01 -2.94 -1.79
C GLU A 65 15.86 -3.50 -2.61
N ASP A 66 15.32 -4.65 -2.21
CA ASP A 66 14.22 -5.29 -2.90
C ASP A 66 12.98 -4.39 -2.99
N TYR A 67 12.38 -4.35 -4.19
CA TYR A 67 11.16 -3.60 -4.43
C TYR A 67 9.89 -4.35 -4.03
N VAL A 68 9.98 -5.66 -3.75
CA VAL A 68 8.90 -6.49 -3.20
C VAL A 68 9.34 -7.08 -1.87
N ASN A 69 8.62 -6.73 -0.82
CA ASN A 69 8.87 -7.28 0.51
C ASN A 69 7.63 -8.02 0.99
N CYS A 70 7.82 -9.18 1.61
CA CYS A 70 6.74 -10.01 2.13
C CYS A 70 6.84 -10.14 3.65
N LEU A 71 5.78 -9.78 4.35
CA LEU A 71 5.60 -10.00 5.78
C LEU A 71 4.71 -11.23 5.99
N ARG A 72 5.17 -12.14 6.85
CA ARG A 72 4.43 -13.36 7.27
C ARG A 72 4.67 -13.64 8.74
N LEU A 73 3.74 -14.35 9.35
CA LEU A 73 3.97 -14.95 10.67
C LEU A 73 4.98 -16.10 10.52
N THR A 74 6.10 -15.98 11.20
CA THR A 74 7.17 -16.98 11.22
C THR A 74 7.38 -17.50 12.63
N MET A 75 7.98 -18.68 12.78
CA MET A 75 8.45 -19.18 14.08
C MET A 75 9.76 -18.47 14.42
N ASP A 76 9.84 -17.91 15.63
CA ASP A 76 11.05 -17.24 16.10
C ASP A 76 12.25 -18.20 16.09
N GLY A 77 13.38 -17.73 15.59
CA GLY A 77 14.58 -18.55 15.37
C GLY A 77 14.52 -19.54 14.21
N HIS A 78 13.35 -19.70 13.55
CA HIS A 78 13.14 -20.62 12.42
C HIS A 78 12.34 -19.93 11.30
N PRO A 79 12.94 -19.00 10.53
CA PRO A 79 12.24 -18.19 9.54
C PRO A 79 11.74 -18.98 8.33
N ASP A 80 12.23 -20.18 8.12
CA ASP A 80 11.75 -21.17 7.14
C ASP A 80 10.39 -21.78 7.51
N ILE A 81 10.01 -21.73 8.80
CA ILE A 81 8.70 -22.18 9.29
C ILE A 81 7.78 -20.98 9.39
N TYR A 82 6.82 -20.87 8.48
CA TYR A 82 5.90 -19.72 8.42
C TYR A 82 4.46 -20.13 8.09
N SER A 83 3.53 -19.26 8.47
CA SER A 83 2.13 -19.41 8.09
C SER A 83 1.95 -19.24 6.59
N SER A 84 1.31 -20.20 5.94
CA SER A 84 0.90 -20.12 4.53
C SER A 84 -0.45 -19.45 4.33
N LYS A 85 -1.19 -19.13 5.41
CA LYS A 85 -2.58 -18.65 5.35
C LYS A 85 -2.69 -17.15 5.22
N THR A 86 -1.72 -16.40 5.73
CA THR A 86 -1.73 -14.92 5.69
C THR A 86 -0.39 -14.38 5.19
N ALA A 87 -0.45 -13.34 4.36
CA ALA A 87 0.73 -12.61 3.90
C ALA A 87 0.39 -11.16 3.56
N LEU A 88 1.33 -10.23 3.83
CA LEU A 88 1.31 -8.86 3.35
C LEU A 88 2.49 -8.66 2.39
N TYR A 89 2.19 -8.24 1.17
CA TYR A 89 3.20 -7.87 0.18
C TYR A 89 3.24 -6.37 0.04
N PHE A 90 4.43 -5.79 0.14
CA PHE A 90 4.70 -4.37 -0.08
C PHE A 90 5.50 -4.22 -1.37
N ILE A 91 4.95 -3.50 -2.35
CA ILE A 91 5.57 -3.22 -3.65
C ILE A 91 5.91 -1.74 -3.69
N GLU A 92 7.20 -1.41 -3.62
CA GLU A 92 7.69 -0.04 -3.54
C GLU A 92 8.04 0.49 -4.94
N LEU A 93 7.11 1.22 -5.54
CA LEU A 93 7.22 1.74 -6.91
C LEU A 93 8.50 2.57 -7.17
N PRO A 94 8.97 3.43 -6.22
CA PRO A 94 10.20 4.20 -6.46
C PRO A 94 11.44 3.32 -6.65
N LYS A 95 11.49 2.11 -6.07
CA LYS A 95 12.59 1.17 -6.29
C LYS A 95 12.53 0.54 -7.67
N ILE A 96 11.33 0.26 -8.19
CA ILE A 96 11.12 -0.24 -9.56
C ILE A 96 11.58 0.81 -10.58
N HIS A 97 11.37 2.10 -10.30
CA HIS A 97 11.77 3.18 -11.21
C HIS A 97 13.28 3.34 -11.36
N LYS A 98 14.06 2.94 -10.36
CA LYS A 98 15.53 2.99 -10.44
C LYS A 98 16.11 1.98 -11.44
N SER A 99 15.33 0.98 -11.88
CA SER A 99 15.78 0.00 -12.85
C SER A 99 15.45 0.45 -14.27
N ASP A 100 16.46 0.44 -15.14
CA ASP A 100 16.30 0.74 -16.57
C ASP A 100 15.66 -0.42 -17.34
N TYR A 101 15.62 -1.61 -16.74
CA TYR A 101 15.14 -2.83 -17.40
C TYR A 101 13.93 -3.41 -16.69
N ILE A 102 13.01 -4.02 -17.47
CA ILE A 102 11.89 -4.79 -16.97
C ILE A 102 12.28 -6.26 -17.01
N VAL A 103 12.53 -6.84 -15.85
CA VAL A 103 13.00 -8.23 -15.73
C VAL A 103 11.87 -9.22 -15.40
N ASN A 104 10.71 -8.73 -14.95
CA ASN A 104 9.56 -9.59 -14.62
C ASN A 104 8.23 -8.83 -14.69
N ARG A 105 7.13 -9.58 -14.53
CA ARG A 105 5.77 -9.03 -14.61
C ARG A 105 5.42 -8.06 -13.48
N ILE A 106 5.99 -8.20 -12.29
CA ILE A 106 5.74 -7.27 -11.18
C ILE A 106 6.31 -5.89 -11.52
N MET A 107 7.55 -5.86 -12.05
CA MET A 107 8.15 -4.60 -12.51
C MET A 107 7.34 -3.98 -13.66
N LEU A 108 6.86 -4.79 -14.59
CA LEU A 108 6.03 -4.33 -15.70
C LEU A 108 4.75 -3.67 -15.20
N TRP A 109 4.03 -4.31 -14.29
CA TRP A 109 2.84 -3.74 -13.65
C TRP A 109 3.17 -2.49 -12.83
N GLY A 110 4.26 -2.50 -12.10
CA GLY A 110 4.73 -1.33 -11.34
C GLY A 110 5.01 -0.13 -12.25
N LYS A 111 5.70 -0.33 -13.38
CA LYS A 111 5.94 0.72 -14.39
C LYS A 111 4.64 1.18 -15.04
N LEU A 112 3.72 0.27 -15.39
CA LEU A 112 2.42 0.61 -15.96
C LEU A 112 1.58 1.47 -14.99
N ILE A 113 1.53 1.11 -13.72
CA ILE A 113 0.77 1.84 -12.69
C ILE A 113 1.36 3.24 -12.48
N SER A 114 2.67 3.35 -12.47
CA SER A 114 3.35 4.63 -12.20
C SER A 114 3.42 5.55 -13.41
N ASN A 115 3.67 4.99 -14.61
CA ASN A 115 3.79 5.72 -15.86
C ASN A 115 3.29 4.91 -17.05
N PRO A 116 1.96 4.85 -17.27
CA PRO A 116 1.36 4.09 -18.36
C PRO A 116 1.76 4.60 -19.75
N SER A 117 2.30 5.82 -19.81
CA SER A 117 2.74 6.44 -21.06
C SER A 117 4.18 6.14 -21.43
N SER A 118 4.93 5.42 -20.59
CA SER A 118 6.32 5.08 -20.86
C SER A 118 6.48 4.26 -22.15
N LEU A 119 7.62 4.43 -22.80
CA LEU A 119 7.93 3.71 -24.05
C LEU A 119 7.96 2.19 -23.82
N ASP A 120 8.60 1.77 -22.72
CA ASP A 120 8.74 0.36 -22.36
C ASP A 120 7.39 -0.34 -22.24
N VAL A 121 6.44 0.29 -21.51
CA VAL A 121 5.08 -0.24 -21.33
C VAL A 121 4.35 -0.33 -22.66
N ARG A 122 4.47 0.69 -23.52
CA ARG A 122 3.83 0.70 -24.86
C ARG A 122 4.39 -0.37 -25.78
N VAL A 123 5.71 -0.60 -25.75
CA VAL A 123 6.36 -1.63 -26.57
C VAL A 123 5.88 -3.02 -26.14
N ILE A 124 5.86 -3.29 -24.83
CA ILE A 124 5.41 -4.60 -24.30
C ILE A 124 3.93 -4.82 -24.57
N ALA A 125 3.10 -3.78 -24.48
CA ALA A 125 1.66 -3.87 -24.73
C ALA A 125 1.32 -4.32 -26.17
N LYS A 126 2.23 -4.18 -27.13
CA LYS A 126 2.02 -4.69 -28.50
C LYS A 126 1.93 -6.23 -28.53
N ASN A 127 2.62 -6.90 -27.60
CA ASN A 127 2.74 -8.36 -27.58
C ASN A 127 2.10 -8.99 -26.33
N ASP A 128 1.63 -8.20 -25.36
CA ASP A 128 0.96 -8.67 -24.14
C ASP A 128 -0.50 -8.17 -24.13
N SER A 129 -1.43 -9.07 -24.39
CA SER A 129 -2.86 -8.76 -24.49
C SER A 129 -3.45 -8.25 -23.16
N ILE A 130 -2.91 -8.67 -21.99
CA ILE A 130 -3.38 -8.26 -20.67
C ILE A 130 -2.94 -6.82 -20.40
N ILE A 131 -1.68 -6.49 -20.70
CA ILE A 131 -1.16 -5.12 -20.56
C ILE A 131 -1.87 -4.17 -21.53
N LYS A 132 -2.10 -4.63 -22.76
CA LYS A 132 -2.88 -3.84 -23.75
C LYS A 132 -4.29 -3.52 -23.21
N LYS A 133 -5.00 -4.55 -22.70
CA LYS A 133 -6.34 -4.38 -22.10
C LYS A 133 -6.33 -3.39 -20.93
N ALA A 134 -5.31 -3.46 -20.06
CA ALA A 134 -5.16 -2.52 -18.96
C ALA A 134 -4.94 -1.09 -19.45
N LEU A 135 -4.07 -0.87 -20.46
CA LEU A 135 -3.84 0.45 -21.06
C LEU A 135 -5.09 1.01 -21.74
N ASP A 136 -5.83 0.18 -22.47
CA ASP A 136 -7.07 0.61 -23.15
C ASP A 136 -8.13 1.02 -22.12
N ARG A 137 -8.25 0.28 -21.02
CA ARG A 137 -9.14 0.63 -19.91
C ARG A 137 -8.73 1.95 -19.22
N LEU A 138 -7.44 2.16 -19.00
CA LEU A 138 -6.94 3.43 -18.45
C LEU A 138 -7.26 4.62 -19.36
N LYS A 139 -7.14 4.47 -20.67
CA LYS A 139 -7.52 5.53 -21.65
C LYS A 139 -9.01 5.82 -21.59
N GLU A 140 -9.84 4.77 -21.56
CA GLU A 140 -11.29 4.90 -21.45
C GLU A 140 -11.68 5.67 -20.19
N LEU A 141 -11.12 5.30 -19.02
CA LEU A 141 -11.34 6.00 -17.77
C LEU A 141 -10.83 7.45 -17.81
N GLY A 142 -9.69 7.68 -18.45
CA GLY A 142 -9.10 9.01 -18.61
C GLY A 142 -9.92 9.93 -19.53
N SER A 143 -10.76 9.39 -20.41
CA SER A 143 -11.68 10.15 -21.26
C SER A 143 -13.07 10.36 -20.63
N ASN A 144 -13.37 9.73 -19.51
CA ASN A 144 -14.65 9.85 -18.80
C ASN A 144 -14.64 11.10 -17.90
N GLU A 145 -15.40 12.13 -18.27
CA GLU A 145 -15.45 13.41 -17.52
C GLU A 145 -15.98 13.24 -16.10
N GLU A 146 -16.98 12.41 -15.88
CA GLU A 146 -17.55 12.14 -14.56
C GLU A 146 -16.52 11.45 -13.64
N TYR A 147 -15.78 10.47 -14.16
CA TYR A 147 -14.70 9.81 -13.45
C TYR A 147 -13.59 10.80 -13.06
N LEU A 148 -13.16 11.65 -14.00
CA LEU A 148 -12.15 12.68 -13.76
C LEU A 148 -12.61 13.71 -12.71
N LEU A 149 -13.89 14.08 -12.74
CA LEU A 149 -14.46 15.00 -11.75
C LEU A 149 -14.48 14.38 -10.36
N ASN A 150 -14.85 13.09 -10.24
CA ASN A 150 -14.84 12.36 -8.98
C ASN A 150 -13.43 12.19 -8.42
N LEU A 151 -12.42 11.91 -9.27
CA LEU A 151 -11.01 11.88 -8.87
C LEU A 151 -10.54 13.24 -8.32
N LYS A 152 -10.89 14.34 -8.98
CA LYS A 152 -10.53 15.71 -8.53
C LYS A 152 -11.18 16.02 -7.18
N ARG A 153 -12.46 15.67 -7.00
CA ARG A 153 -13.17 15.84 -5.72
C ARG A 153 -12.52 15.01 -4.61
N GLY A 154 -12.21 13.73 -4.87
CA GLY A 154 -11.50 12.87 -3.92
C GLY A 154 -10.13 13.42 -3.53
N ALA A 155 -9.34 13.87 -4.49
CA ALA A 155 -8.03 14.48 -4.25
C ALA A 155 -8.15 15.79 -3.44
N TYR A 156 -9.16 16.61 -3.69
CA TYR A 156 -9.43 17.82 -2.92
C TYR A 156 -9.75 17.50 -1.45
N ILE A 157 -10.63 16.53 -1.21
CA ILE A 157 -11.01 16.12 0.16
C ILE A 157 -9.79 15.57 0.90
N MET A 158 -8.99 14.72 0.28
CA MET A 158 -7.78 14.16 0.88
C MET A 158 -6.75 15.24 1.22
N ASN A 159 -6.52 16.20 0.32
CA ASN A 159 -5.60 17.31 0.57
C ASN A 159 -6.08 18.19 1.72
N LYS A 160 -7.38 18.45 1.80
CA LYS A 160 -7.98 19.23 2.89
C LYS A 160 -7.81 18.52 4.24
N SER A 161 -8.06 17.21 4.29
CA SER A 161 -7.86 16.41 5.51
C SER A 161 -6.40 16.37 5.95
N ARG A 162 -5.46 16.24 4.99
CA ARG A 162 -4.02 16.27 5.29
C ARG A 162 -3.59 17.61 5.86
N ASN A 163 -3.95 18.71 5.21
CA ASN A 163 -3.62 20.06 5.68
C ASN A 163 -4.14 20.31 7.08
N PHE A 164 -5.38 19.88 7.38
CA PHE A 164 -5.97 19.99 8.71
C PHE A 164 -5.21 19.16 9.75
N LYS A 165 -4.77 17.93 9.39
CA LYS A 165 -3.95 17.10 10.29
C LYS A 165 -2.61 17.76 10.59
N GLU A 166 -1.90 18.25 9.55
CA GLU A 166 -0.63 18.97 9.70
C GLU A 166 -0.77 20.24 10.56
N GLU A 167 -1.89 20.94 10.46
CA GLU A 167 -2.18 22.13 11.27
C GLU A 167 -2.35 21.76 12.76
N ILE A 168 -3.14 20.72 13.06
CA ILE A 168 -3.30 20.20 14.43
C ILE A 168 -1.97 19.71 15.01
N GLU A 169 -1.14 19.02 14.23
CA GLU A 169 0.18 18.54 14.65
C GLU A 169 1.07 19.74 15.04
N ARG A 170 1.15 20.78 14.20
CA ARG A 170 1.91 22.01 14.48
C ARG A 170 1.41 22.75 15.74
N GLU A 171 0.10 22.87 15.91
CA GLU A 171 -0.47 23.50 17.10
C GLU A 171 -0.13 22.69 18.37
N THR A 172 -0.20 21.36 18.26
CA THR A 172 0.13 20.45 19.38
C THR A 172 1.60 20.56 19.75
N GLU A 173 2.51 20.53 18.78
CA GLU A 173 3.95 20.69 19.00
C GLU A 173 4.27 22.04 19.65
N THR A 174 3.66 23.12 19.17
CA THR A 174 3.84 24.47 19.72
C THR A 174 3.37 24.55 21.16
N ARG A 175 2.23 23.93 21.48
CA ARG A 175 1.69 23.88 22.84
C ARG A 175 2.62 23.10 23.78
N VAL A 176 3.06 21.90 23.36
CA VAL A 176 3.96 21.05 24.16
C VAL A 176 5.30 21.75 24.40
N ALA A 177 5.87 22.40 23.38
CA ALA A 177 7.09 23.18 23.52
C ALA A 177 6.93 24.33 24.53
N ARG A 178 5.81 25.06 24.50
CA ARG A 178 5.50 26.13 25.44
C ARG A 178 5.33 25.62 26.89
N GLU A 179 4.60 24.53 27.06
CA GLU A 179 4.40 23.91 28.38
C GLU A 179 5.72 23.40 28.97
N THR A 180 6.56 22.79 28.13
CA THR A 180 7.89 22.32 28.53
C THR A 180 8.80 23.48 28.94
N ALA A 181 8.82 24.59 28.17
CA ALA A 181 9.60 25.78 28.51
C ALA A 181 9.17 26.38 29.85
N ILE A 182 7.86 26.47 30.12
CA ILE A 182 7.32 26.97 31.38
C ILE A 182 7.75 26.05 32.57
N ARG A 183 7.72 24.73 32.37
CA ARG A 183 8.14 23.78 33.40
C ARG A 183 9.61 23.91 33.74
N VAL A 184 10.48 23.97 32.71
CA VAL A 184 11.93 24.16 32.90
C VAL A 184 12.27 25.49 33.55
N ALA A 185 11.54 26.57 33.22
CA ALA A 185 11.74 27.87 33.86
C ALA A 185 11.36 27.84 35.36
N LYS A 186 10.29 27.14 35.73
CA LYS A 186 9.90 26.97 37.15
C LYS A 186 10.91 26.14 37.95
N GLU A 187 11.47 25.08 37.36
CA GLU A 187 12.47 24.20 37.98
C GLU A 187 13.81 24.95 38.25
N LYS A 188 14.14 25.97 37.45
CA LYS A 188 15.36 26.80 37.63
C LYS A 188 15.18 27.95 38.63
N SER A 189 13.96 28.24 39.03
CA SER A 189 13.62 29.37 39.96
C SER A 189 13.43 28.91 41.42
N ASN A 190 13.50 27.63 41.68
CA ASN A 190 13.54 27.00 42.99
C ASN A 190 14.94 26.48 43.31
#